data_75f9b9d9354f2c1831f99578b6b7eb08
#
_entry.id   75f9b9d9354f2c1831f99578b6b7eb08
#
_cell.length_a   1.000
_cell.length_b   1.000
_cell.length_c   1.000
_cell.angle_alpha   90.00
_cell.angle_beta   90.00
_cell.angle_gamma   90.00
#
_symmetry.space_group_name_H-M   'P 1'
#
loop_
_entity.id
_entity.type
_entity.pdbx_description
1 polymer ?
#
loop_
_entity_poly.entity_id
_entity_poly.type
_entity_poly.pdbx_seq_one_letter_code
_entity_poly.pdbx_strand_id
1 'polypeptide(L)'
;MEVSQIMESPSSTEQHDLYDKWVLWAHLPHDTDWSVNSYIKIMIVETMEEVISLLNSVPALMVKNCMLFFMRNGVNPTWEDPKNCDGGCFSFKVLNKNVASVWKDLSYVLAGETVSNDHKFQQKVT
;
A
#
# COMPACT_ATOMS: atom_id res chain seq x y z
N MET A 1 -15.19 -20.25 26.38
CA MET A 1 -14.38 -19.58 27.25
C MET A 1 -12.99 -19.70 26.89
N GLU A 2 -12.45 -20.84 27.00
CA GLU A 2 -11.07 -21.01 26.69
C GLU A 2 -10.74 -20.65 25.28
N VAL A 3 -11.69 -20.79 24.39
CA VAL A 3 -11.49 -20.46 22.99
C VAL A 3 -11.17 -18.99 22.82
N SER A 4 -11.92 -18.13 23.47
CA SER A 4 -11.65 -16.71 23.33
C SER A 4 -10.36 -16.32 24.00
N GLN A 5 -9.99 -16.98 25.07
CA GLN A 5 -8.72 -16.70 25.68
C GLN A 5 -7.56 -17.11 24.80
N ILE A 6 -7.69 -18.25 24.16
CA ILE A 6 -6.67 -18.70 23.24
C ILE A 6 -6.50 -17.72 22.09
N MET A 7 -7.60 -17.24 21.56
CA MET A 7 -7.52 -16.31 20.44
C MET A 7 -6.87 -15.02 20.82
N GLU A 8 -7.17 -14.54 22.02
CA GLU A 8 -6.68 -13.24 22.34
C GLU A 8 -5.21 -13.25 22.70
N SER A 9 -4.74 -14.26 23.37
CA SER A 9 -3.42 -14.19 23.89
C SER A 9 -2.31 -14.27 22.84
N PRO A 10 -2.25 -15.22 21.92
CA PRO A 10 -1.17 -15.22 20.95
C PRO A 10 -1.32 -14.14 19.88
N SER A 11 -2.53 -13.91 19.40
CA SER A 11 -2.68 -12.98 18.29
C SER A 11 -2.41 -11.54 18.72
N SER A 12 -2.66 -11.19 19.96
CA SER A 12 -2.42 -9.83 20.39
C SER A 12 -0.94 -9.54 20.60
N THR A 13 -0.12 -10.57 20.78
CA THR A 13 1.30 -10.36 21.04
C THR A 13 2.18 -10.65 19.85
N GLU A 14 1.65 -11.36 18.87
CA GLU A 14 2.45 -11.76 17.71
C GLU A 14 2.13 -10.92 16.50
N GLN A 15 2.56 -9.68 16.53
CA GLN A 15 2.44 -8.82 15.38
C GLN A 15 3.69 -8.95 14.52
N HIS A 16 3.48 -8.83 13.22
CA HIS A 16 4.57 -8.94 12.25
C HIS A 16 4.86 -7.54 11.71
N ASP A 17 5.87 -6.90 12.27
CA ASP A 17 6.26 -5.56 11.87
C ASP A 17 6.76 -5.56 10.44
N LEU A 18 6.39 -4.53 9.69
CA LEU A 18 6.92 -4.33 8.35
C LEU A 18 8.36 -3.83 8.43
N TYR A 19 9.13 -4.11 7.38
CA TYR A 19 10.47 -3.57 7.27
C TYR A 19 10.42 -2.04 7.28
N ASP A 20 9.42 -1.47 6.62
CA ASP A 20 9.23 -0.02 6.54
C ASP A 20 7.75 0.27 6.71
N LYS A 21 7.43 1.51 7.08
CA LYS A 21 6.04 1.93 7.14
C LYS A 21 5.57 2.31 5.75
N TRP A 22 4.32 2.02 5.46
CA TRP A 22 3.71 2.35 4.17
C TRP A 22 2.47 3.18 4.39
N VAL A 23 2.14 3.98 3.40
CA VAL A 23 0.98 4.88 3.45
C VAL A 23 0.15 4.66 2.21
N LEU A 24 -1.16 4.48 2.41
CA LEU A 24 -2.10 4.45 1.31
C LEU A 24 -2.63 5.86 1.08
N TRP A 25 -2.49 6.33 -0.14
CA TRP A 25 -2.99 7.64 -0.58
C TRP A 25 -4.03 7.44 -1.66
N ALA A 26 -4.91 8.44 -1.81
CA ALA A 26 -5.88 8.46 -2.90
C ALA A 26 -5.94 9.84 -3.53
N HIS A 27 -6.26 9.87 -4.81
CA HIS A 27 -6.59 11.08 -5.53
C HIS A 27 -7.97 10.89 -6.15
N LEU A 28 -8.86 11.83 -5.92
CA LEU A 28 -10.25 11.69 -6.39
C LEU A 28 -10.31 11.82 -7.91
N PRO A 29 -11.19 11.04 -8.56
CA PRO A 29 -11.19 10.96 -10.02
C PRO A 29 -11.60 12.25 -10.73
N HIS A 30 -12.35 13.11 -10.05
CA HIS A 30 -12.83 14.36 -10.66
C HIS A 30 -12.06 15.58 -10.19
N ASP A 31 -11.06 15.40 -9.34
CA ASP A 31 -10.26 16.51 -8.83
C ASP A 31 -9.22 16.89 -9.88
N THR A 32 -9.25 18.14 -10.31
CA THR A 32 -8.32 18.65 -11.31
C THR A 32 -7.05 19.24 -10.70
N ASP A 33 -7.01 19.36 -9.39
CA ASP A 33 -5.83 19.83 -8.66
C ASP A 33 -4.87 18.65 -8.47
N TRP A 34 -3.64 18.80 -8.93
CA TRP A 34 -2.61 17.78 -8.80
C TRP A 34 -1.46 18.21 -7.90
N SER A 35 -1.68 19.27 -7.11
CA SER A 35 -0.70 19.64 -6.08
C SER A 35 -0.73 18.60 -4.95
N VAL A 36 0.30 18.62 -4.11
CA VAL A 36 0.39 17.65 -3.02
C VAL A 36 -0.82 17.71 -2.09
N ASN A 37 -1.47 18.88 -2.01
CA ASN A 37 -2.62 19.07 -1.12
C ASN A 37 -3.87 18.34 -1.62
N SER A 38 -3.93 17.94 -2.88
CA SER A 38 -5.08 17.24 -3.44
C SER A 38 -5.05 15.75 -3.14
N TYR A 39 -3.93 15.23 -2.69
CA TYR A 39 -3.79 13.82 -2.37
C TYR A 39 -4.23 13.57 -0.93
N ILE A 40 -5.04 12.54 -0.74
CA ILE A 40 -5.64 12.22 0.54
C ILE A 40 -4.87 11.07 1.17
N LYS A 41 -4.31 11.31 2.36
CA LYS A 41 -3.65 10.25 3.12
C LYS A 41 -4.72 9.45 3.83
N ILE A 42 -4.87 8.19 3.44
CA ILE A 42 -5.92 7.35 4.00
C ILE A 42 -5.46 6.70 5.30
N MET A 43 -4.31 6.03 5.29
CA MET A 43 -3.85 5.31 6.47
C MET A 43 -2.36 5.01 6.35
N ILE A 44 -1.68 5.02 7.50
CA ILE A 44 -0.31 4.51 7.63
C ILE A 44 -0.39 3.11 8.20
N VAL A 45 0.34 2.18 7.62
CA VAL A 45 0.44 0.81 8.12
C VAL A 45 1.86 0.51 8.56
N GLU A 46 2.00 -0.19 9.68
CA GLU A 46 3.29 -0.50 10.28
C GLU A 46 3.49 -2.00 10.48
N THR A 47 2.40 -2.77 10.43
CA THR A 47 2.46 -4.22 10.62
C THR A 47 1.74 -4.91 9.48
N MET A 48 2.07 -6.18 9.26
CA MET A 48 1.41 -6.96 8.21
C MET A 48 -0.07 -7.12 8.48
N GLU A 49 -0.45 -7.23 9.75
CA GLU A 49 -1.86 -7.33 10.15
C GLU A 49 -2.63 -6.08 9.73
N GLU A 50 -2.01 -4.92 9.86
CA GLU A 50 -2.64 -3.67 9.42
C GLU A 50 -2.78 -3.63 7.90
N VAL A 51 -1.80 -4.12 7.17
CA VAL A 51 -1.87 -4.20 5.71
C VAL A 51 -3.03 -5.07 5.29
N ILE A 52 -3.15 -6.25 5.89
CA ILE A 52 -4.23 -7.18 5.57
C ILE A 52 -5.59 -6.54 5.85
N SER A 53 -5.72 -5.91 7.01
CA SER A 53 -6.97 -5.26 7.39
C SER A 53 -7.33 -4.12 6.43
N LEU A 54 -6.35 -3.29 6.10
CA LEU A 54 -6.56 -2.17 5.19
C LEU A 54 -6.98 -2.65 3.81
N LEU A 55 -6.24 -3.59 3.24
CA LEU A 55 -6.50 -4.04 1.88
C LEU A 55 -7.82 -4.79 1.76
N ASN A 56 -8.24 -5.47 2.82
CA ASN A 56 -9.55 -6.11 2.83
C ASN A 56 -10.69 -5.12 3.02
N SER A 57 -10.40 -3.91 3.51
CA SER A 57 -11.41 -2.89 3.74
C SER A 57 -11.61 -1.98 2.53
N VAL A 58 -10.66 -1.93 1.60
CA VAL A 58 -10.77 -1.05 0.43
C VAL A 58 -11.74 -1.68 -0.57
N PRO A 59 -12.86 -0.99 -0.90
CA PRO A 59 -13.83 -1.54 -1.83
C PRO A 59 -13.25 -1.67 -3.24
N ALA A 60 -13.70 -2.69 -3.97
CA ALA A 60 -13.25 -2.89 -5.35
C ALA A 60 -13.58 -1.69 -6.24
N LEU A 61 -14.73 -1.05 -6.00
CA LEU A 61 -15.10 0.15 -6.76
C LEU A 61 -14.11 1.28 -6.55
N MET A 62 -13.57 1.41 -5.35
CA MET A 62 -12.59 2.44 -5.07
C MET A 62 -11.29 2.17 -5.83
N VAL A 63 -10.86 0.92 -5.88
CA VAL A 63 -9.66 0.55 -6.63
C VAL A 63 -9.83 0.84 -8.12
N LYS A 64 -11.03 0.63 -8.65
CA LYS A 64 -11.30 0.82 -10.08
C LYS A 64 -11.49 2.29 -10.46
N ASN A 65 -12.06 3.09 -9.56
CA ASN A 65 -12.50 4.44 -9.91
C ASN A 65 -11.61 5.55 -9.35
N CYS A 66 -10.88 5.30 -8.27
CA CYS A 66 -9.97 6.29 -7.70
C CYS A 66 -8.53 5.94 -8.08
N MET A 67 -7.67 6.93 -8.04
CA MET A 67 -6.24 6.67 -8.16
C MET A 67 -5.70 6.41 -6.76
N LEU A 68 -5.19 5.22 -6.56
CA LEU A 68 -4.61 4.83 -5.29
C LEU A 68 -3.10 4.70 -5.40
N PHE A 69 -2.40 5.11 -4.36
CA PHE A 69 -0.95 5.08 -4.30
C PHE A 69 -0.54 4.47 -2.97
N PHE A 70 0.26 3.42 -3.03
CA PHE A 70 0.78 2.78 -1.83
C PHE A 70 2.26 3.10 -1.78
N MET A 71 2.65 4.02 -0.90
CA MET A 71 3.98 4.62 -0.87
C MET A 71 4.67 4.36 0.44
N ARG A 72 6.00 4.32 0.42
CA ARG A 72 6.75 4.30 1.67
C ARG A 72 6.47 5.57 2.45
N ASN A 73 6.46 5.46 3.77
CA ASN A 73 6.23 6.61 4.63
C ASN A 73 7.32 7.65 4.38
N GLY A 74 6.90 8.90 4.24
CA GLY A 74 7.81 10.00 3.95
C GLY A 74 8.01 10.30 2.49
N VAL A 75 7.43 9.49 1.59
CA VAL A 75 7.49 9.74 0.16
C VAL A 75 6.11 10.16 -0.31
N ASN A 76 6.01 11.35 -0.92
CA ASN A 76 4.74 11.83 -1.45
C ASN A 76 4.41 11.11 -2.76
N PRO A 77 3.13 10.89 -3.05
CA PRO A 77 2.72 10.23 -4.30
C PRO A 77 2.74 11.18 -5.48
N THR A 78 3.77 12.00 -5.59
CA THR A 78 3.91 12.98 -6.66
C THR A 78 5.22 12.76 -7.38
N TRP A 79 5.24 13.10 -8.65
CA TRP A 79 6.45 12.98 -9.45
C TRP A 79 7.57 13.87 -8.90
N GLU A 80 7.21 15.00 -8.33
CA GLU A 80 8.18 15.99 -7.85
C GLU A 80 8.95 15.54 -6.61
N ASP A 81 8.45 14.54 -5.90
CA ASP A 81 9.17 14.04 -4.74
C ASP A 81 10.55 13.52 -5.18
N PRO A 82 11.63 13.92 -4.50
CA PRO A 82 12.99 13.52 -4.91
C PRO A 82 13.16 12.01 -5.00
N LYS A 83 12.45 11.26 -4.16
CA LYS A 83 12.53 9.80 -4.19
C LYS A 83 11.89 9.20 -5.43
N ASN A 84 11.03 9.95 -6.10
CA ASN A 84 10.34 9.48 -7.31
C ASN A 84 11.00 10.03 -8.57
N CYS A 85 11.36 11.32 -8.58
CA CYS A 85 11.82 11.96 -9.81
C CYS A 85 13.18 11.47 -10.28
N ASP A 86 14.00 10.93 -9.37
CA ASP A 86 15.31 10.39 -9.74
C ASP A 86 15.24 8.96 -10.28
N GLY A 87 14.06 8.37 -10.30
CA GLY A 87 13.89 7.02 -10.76
C GLY A 87 13.02 6.94 -12.00
N GLY A 88 12.43 5.78 -12.21
CA GLY A 88 11.50 5.53 -13.29
C GLY A 88 10.32 4.73 -12.79
N CYS A 89 9.50 4.23 -13.69
CA CYS A 89 8.39 3.39 -13.31
C CYS A 89 8.19 2.26 -14.31
N PHE A 90 7.61 1.18 -13.82
CA PHE A 90 7.13 0.10 -14.66
C PHE A 90 5.61 0.21 -14.73
N SER A 91 5.06 0.09 -15.93
CA SER A 91 3.62 0.17 -16.14
C SER A 91 3.17 -1.04 -16.94
N PHE A 92 2.03 -1.59 -16.55
CA PHE A 92 1.41 -2.65 -17.32
C PHE A 92 -0.10 -2.55 -17.20
N LYS A 93 -0.78 -3.06 -18.22
CA LYS A 93 -2.24 -3.01 -18.25
C LYS A 93 -2.81 -4.24 -17.59
N VAL A 94 -3.90 -4.04 -16.85
CA VAL A 94 -4.61 -5.12 -16.18
C VAL A 94 -6.06 -5.06 -16.62
N LEU A 95 -6.65 -6.23 -16.96
CA LEU A 95 -8.05 -6.29 -17.30
C LEU A 95 -8.89 -5.79 -16.14
N ASN A 96 -9.94 -5.05 -16.45
CA ASN A 96 -10.75 -4.39 -15.45
C ASN A 96 -11.29 -5.36 -14.40
N LYS A 97 -11.63 -6.57 -14.80
CA LYS A 97 -12.14 -7.59 -13.86
C LYS A 97 -11.08 -8.06 -12.87
N ASN A 98 -9.80 -7.86 -13.16
CA ASN A 98 -8.70 -8.33 -12.32
C ASN A 98 -8.02 -7.20 -11.52
N VAL A 99 -8.45 -5.95 -11.72
CA VAL A 99 -7.75 -4.80 -11.14
C VAL A 99 -7.69 -4.89 -9.61
N ALA A 100 -8.81 -5.20 -8.97
CA ALA A 100 -8.83 -5.21 -7.51
C ALA A 100 -7.93 -6.29 -6.93
N SER A 101 -7.93 -7.49 -7.52
CA SER A 101 -7.08 -8.58 -7.01
C SER A 101 -5.61 -8.33 -7.28
N VAL A 102 -5.27 -7.80 -8.46
CA VAL A 102 -3.87 -7.49 -8.79
C VAL A 102 -3.35 -6.38 -7.89
N TRP A 103 -4.15 -5.35 -7.64
CA TRP A 103 -3.79 -4.28 -6.72
C TRP A 103 -3.46 -4.83 -5.33
N LYS A 104 -4.32 -5.71 -4.83
CA LYS A 104 -4.13 -6.30 -3.51
C LYS A 104 -2.85 -7.14 -3.47
N ASP A 105 -2.64 -7.98 -4.47
CA ASP A 105 -1.45 -8.83 -4.52
C ASP A 105 -0.17 -8.01 -4.59
N LEU A 106 -0.15 -6.97 -5.41
CA LEU A 106 1.02 -6.10 -5.51
C LEU A 106 1.29 -5.37 -4.20
N SER A 107 0.23 -4.94 -3.53
CA SER A 107 0.38 -4.24 -2.25
C SER A 107 0.98 -5.15 -1.19
N TYR A 108 0.57 -6.42 -1.16
CA TYR A 108 1.19 -7.39 -0.25
C TYR A 108 2.66 -7.60 -0.55
N VAL A 109 3.01 -7.71 -1.83
CA VAL A 109 4.38 -7.91 -2.25
C VAL A 109 5.25 -6.70 -1.88
N LEU A 110 4.73 -5.50 -2.07
CA LEU A 110 5.45 -4.28 -1.72
C LEU A 110 5.67 -4.17 -0.21
N ALA A 111 4.60 -4.33 0.56
CA ALA A 111 4.71 -4.22 2.01
C ALA A 111 5.61 -5.30 2.59
N GLY A 112 5.58 -6.49 2.01
CA GLY A 112 6.42 -7.61 2.44
C GLY A 112 7.84 -7.55 1.93
N GLU A 113 8.20 -6.54 1.15
CA GLU A 113 9.55 -6.35 0.60
C GLU A 113 10.02 -7.55 -0.23
N THR A 114 9.12 -8.08 -1.07
CA THR A 114 9.41 -9.30 -1.85
C THR A 114 9.31 -9.07 -3.36
N VAL A 115 9.34 -7.82 -3.80
CA VAL A 115 9.34 -7.51 -5.24
C VAL A 115 10.59 -8.06 -5.91
N SER A 116 11.72 -8.00 -5.21
CA SER A 116 12.99 -8.50 -5.70
C SER A 116 13.62 -9.42 -4.66
N ASN A 117 14.36 -10.42 -5.12
CA ASN A 117 15.12 -11.29 -4.23
C ASN A 117 16.34 -10.58 -3.64
N ASP A 118 16.74 -9.45 -4.23
CA ASP A 118 17.88 -8.68 -3.77
C ASP A 118 17.38 -7.51 -2.94
N HIS A 119 17.66 -7.54 -1.65
CA HIS A 119 17.24 -6.49 -0.73
C HIS A 119 17.70 -5.10 -1.17
N LYS A 120 18.85 -5.03 -1.81
CA LYS A 120 19.40 -3.77 -2.25
C LYS A 120 18.49 -3.08 -3.26
N PHE A 121 17.92 -3.85 -4.18
CA PHE A 121 16.98 -3.30 -5.16
C PHE A 121 15.60 -3.12 -4.55
N GLN A 122 15.20 -4.02 -3.67
CA GLN A 122 13.91 -3.94 -3.02
C GLN A 122 13.73 -2.61 -2.29
N GLN A 123 14.77 -2.13 -1.63
CA GLN A 123 14.67 -0.90 -0.85
C GLN A 123 14.53 0.35 -1.71
N LYS A 124 14.77 0.23 -3.01
CA LYS A 124 14.64 1.37 -3.93
C LYS A 124 13.24 1.55 -4.48
N VAL A 125 12.34 0.60 -4.24
CA VAL A 125 10.96 0.71 -4.67
C VAL A 125 10.24 1.66 -3.73
N THR A 126 9.63 2.69 -4.25
CA THR A 126 8.89 3.67 -3.46
C THR A 126 7.40 3.60 -3.72
#